data_e6626b0bd0e86b9ba8702eca189b7701
#
_entry.id   e6626b0bd0e86b9ba8702eca189b7701
#
_cell.length_a   1.000
_cell.length_b   1.000
_cell.length_c   1.000
_cell.angle_alpha   90.00
_cell.angle_beta   90.00
_cell.angle_gamma   90.00
#
_symmetry.space_group_name_H-M   'P 1'
#
loop_
_entity.id
_entity.type
_entity.pdbx_description
1 polymer ?
#
loop_
_entity_poly.entity_id
_entity_poly.type
_entity_poly.pdbx_seq_one_letter_code
_entity_poly.pdbx_strand_id
1 'polypeptide(L)'
;MADLPVRFEERMKVLLGEEYPAFAASYDKERVQGLRFNSLKFPDRIRIQDAVGSGENREAGKNGEGKEIREAKADCEAKADCEVKAVCEAEVTWEEAGAAEAAKQIGQETGFTLERIPWVKEGYYYSGSRPGKHPYHEAGLYYIQEPSAMAVVELLDPRPGERVLDLCAAPGGKSSHIASRMKGSGFLLSNEIHPARARILSQNMERMGVRNAVVSNEDAQSLAGTFDHFF
;
A
#
# COMPACT_ATOMS: atom_id res chain seq x y z
N MET A 1 18.28 -27.61 1.18
CA MET A 1 18.40 -26.95 2.50
C MET A 1 19.24 -25.70 2.33
N ALA A 2 18.73 -24.58 2.77
CA ALA A 2 19.53 -23.35 2.82
C ALA A 2 20.76 -23.59 3.71
N ASP A 3 21.94 -23.16 3.26
CA ASP A 3 23.19 -23.26 4.04
C ASP A 3 23.19 -22.13 5.08
N LEU A 4 22.64 -22.41 6.25
CA LEU A 4 22.52 -21.44 7.35
C LEU A 4 23.80 -21.43 8.19
N PRO A 5 24.25 -20.27 8.71
CA PRO A 5 25.41 -20.21 9.59
C PRO A 5 25.23 -21.08 10.85
N VAL A 6 26.20 -21.91 11.17
CA VAL A 6 26.12 -22.88 12.28
C VAL A 6 25.68 -22.23 13.61
N ARG A 7 26.30 -21.10 13.98
CA ARG A 7 25.93 -20.37 15.21
C ARG A 7 24.50 -19.86 15.21
N PHE A 8 23.96 -19.53 14.02
CA PHE A 8 22.57 -19.12 13.89
C PHE A 8 21.64 -20.32 14.13
N GLU A 9 21.94 -21.45 13.51
CA GLU A 9 21.16 -22.68 13.72
C GLU A 9 21.13 -23.12 15.17
N GLU A 10 22.28 -23.16 15.82
CA GLU A 10 22.41 -23.52 17.24
C GLU A 10 21.54 -22.60 18.11
N ARG A 11 21.61 -21.28 17.88
CA ARG A 11 20.80 -20.32 18.61
C ARG A 11 19.30 -20.48 18.36
N MET A 12 18.90 -20.74 17.11
CA MET A 12 17.49 -20.93 16.76
C MET A 12 16.95 -22.24 17.31
N LYS A 13 17.74 -23.32 17.37
CA LYS A 13 17.37 -24.58 18.04
C LYS A 13 17.06 -24.37 19.51
N VAL A 14 17.86 -23.56 20.19
CA VAL A 14 17.64 -23.25 21.62
C VAL A 14 16.40 -22.38 21.81
N LEU A 15 16.16 -21.40 20.94
CA LEU A 15 15.06 -20.46 21.05
C LEU A 15 13.70 -21.08 20.70
N LEU A 16 13.65 -21.94 19.67
CA LEU A 16 12.42 -22.46 19.10
C LEU A 16 12.08 -23.88 19.60
N GLY A 17 13.06 -24.60 20.16
CA GLY A 17 12.83 -25.97 20.65
C GLY A 17 12.17 -26.86 19.59
N GLU A 18 10.98 -27.34 19.90
CA GLU A 18 10.21 -28.22 19.02
C GLU A 18 9.72 -27.54 17.70
N GLU A 19 9.65 -26.23 17.66
CA GLU A 19 9.26 -25.48 16.44
C GLU A 19 10.42 -25.34 15.43
N TYR A 20 11.67 -25.59 15.85
CA TYR A 20 12.84 -25.43 14.98
C TYR A 20 12.75 -26.17 13.65
N PRO A 21 12.31 -27.44 13.57
CA PRO A 21 12.21 -28.14 12.29
C PRO A 21 11.28 -27.44 11.29
N ALA A 22 10.13 -26.92 11.74
CA ALA A 22 9.19 -26.18 10.90
C ALA A 22 9.80 -24.84 10.43
N PHE A 23 10.49 -24.14 11.32
CA PHE A 23 11.25 -22.95 11.01
C PHE A 23 12.34 -23.22 9.96
N ALA A 24 13.18 -24.25 10.16
CA ALA A 24 14.23 -24.60 9.21
C ALA A 24 13.67 -24.96 7.81
N ALA A 25 12.57 -25.71 7.77
CA ALA A 25 11.90 -26.06 6.52
C ALA A 25 11.32 -24.84 5.78
N SER A 26 11.08 -23.73 6.48
CA SER A 26 10.58 -22.50 5.85
C SER A 26 11.59 -21.86 4.88
N TYR A 27 12.88 -22.09 5.07
CA TYR A 27 13.94 -21.61 4.19
C TYR A 27 14.01 -22.33 2.83
N ASP A 28 13.42 -23.52 2.74
CA ASP A 28 13.32 -24.27 1.48
C ASP A 28 12.08 -23.91 0.67
N LYS A 29 11.20 -23.08 1.23
CA LYS A 29 9.99 -22.58 0.55
C LYS A 29 10.35 -21.46 -0.43
N GLU A 30 9.56 -21.35 -1.49
CA GLU A 30 9.65 -20.23 -2.41
C GLU A 30 9.43 -18.89 -1.68
N ARG A 31 10.29 -17.92 -2.01
CA ARG A 31 10.22 -16.59 -1.37
C ARG A 31 8.95 -15.88 -1.78
N VAL A 32 8.13 -15.53 -0.81
CA VAL A 32 6.93 -14.74 -1.01
C VAL A 32 7.29 -13.28 -1.27
N GLN A 33 6.74 -12.71 -2.33
CA GLN A 33 6.95 -11.32 -2.70
C GLN A 33 5.60 -10.59 -2.71
N GLY A 34 5.62 -9.33 -2.29
CA GLY A 34 4.42 -8.52 -2.24
C GLY A 34 4.60 -7.14 -2.86
N LEU A 35 3.50 -6.58 -3.31
CA LEU A 35 3.38 -5.18 -3.68
C LEU A 35 2.14 -4.58 -3.03
N ARG A 36 2.16 -3.28 -2.81
CA ARG A 36 1.04 -2.52 -2.25
C ARG A 36 0.69 -1.38 -3.20
N PHE A 37 -0.57 -1.32 -3.63
CA PHE A 37 -1.05 -0.22 -4.45
C PHE A 37 -1.06 1.09 -3.66
N ASN A 38 -0.84 2.18 -4.36
CA ASN A 38 -0.76 3.51 -3.78
C ASN A 38 -2.11 4.22 -3.88
N SER A 39 -2.91 4.15 -2.84
CA SER A 39 -4.23 4.79 -2.81
C SER A 39 -4.20 6.32 -2.97
N LEU A 40 -3.06 7.00 -2.74
CA LEU A 40 -2.90 8.43 -3.04
C LEU A 40 -2.92 8.74 -4.54
N LYS A 41 -2.59 7.76 -5.38
CA LYS A 41 -2.57 7.87 -6.85
C LYS A 41 -3.82 7.30 -7.53
N PHE A 42 -4.66 6.60 -6.78
CA PHE A 42 -5.96 6.11 -7.20
C PHE A 42 -7.05 6.82 -6.38
N PRO A 43 -7.34 8.10 -6.66
CA PRO A 43 -8.49 8.77 -6.04
C PRO A 43 -9.77 8.08 -6.50
N ASP A 44 -10.84 8.21 -5.72
CA ASP A 44 -12.13 7.51 -5.81
C ASP A 44 -12.82 7.49 -7.21
N ARG A 45 -12.17 8.07 -8.23
CA ARG A 45 -12.63 8.16 -9.63
C ARG A 45 -11.44 8.16 -10.60
N ILE A 46 -10.79 7.04 -10.84
CA ILE A 46 -10.05 6.87 -12.09
C ILE A 46 -10.90 6.02 -13.02
N ARG A 47 -11.63 6.65 -13.93
CA ARG A 47 -11.88 6.08 -15.25
C ARG A 47 -10.53 6.07 -15.95
N ILE A 48 -9.86 4.92 -15.96
CA ILE A 48 -8.55 4.73 -16.60
C ILE A 48 -8.65 4.96 -18.13
N GLN A 49 -9.86 5.05 -18.68
CA GLN A 49 -10.11 5.43 -20.08
C GLN A 49 -9.60 6.84 -20.43
N ASP A 50 -9.39 7.73 -19.44
CA ASP A 50 -8.94 9.11 -19.71
C ASP A 50 -7.41 9.26 -19.68
N ALA A 51 -6.66 8.23 -19.31
CA ALA A 51 -5.20 8.27 -19.23
C ALA A 51 -4.50 7.76 -20.50
N VAL A 52 -5.20 7.05 -21.38
CA VAL A 52 -4.70 6.63 -22.70
C VAL A 52 -5.34 7.52 -23.74
N GLY A 53 -4.61 8.54 -24.16
CA GLY A 53 -5.03 9.63 -25.01
C GLY A 53 -5.80 9.20 -26.26
N SER A 54 -7.03 9.66 -26.38
CA SER A 54 -7.59 10.12 -27.63
C SER A 54 -7.58 11.65 -27.55
N GLY A 55 -6.66 12.27 -28.29
CA GLY A 55 -6.76 13.69 -28.56
C GLY A 55 -8.00 13.94 -29.37
N GLU A 56 -9.03 14.52 -28.75
CA GLU A 56 -10.01 15.37 -29.39
C GLU A 56 -10.96 15.99 -28.37
N ASN A 57 -10.94 17.30 -28.36
CA ASN A 57 -11.93 18.28 -27.91
C ASN A 57 -12.57 18.18 -26.50
N ARG A 58 -12.06 19.06 -25.63
CA ARG A 58 -12.77 19.54 -24.43
C ARG A 58 -13.83 20.57 -24.85
N GLU A 59 -15.10 20.28 -24.59
CA GLU A 59 -16.10 21.29 -24.31
C GLU A 59 -16.73 21.05 -22.93
N ALA A 60 -16.76 22.12 -22.14
CA ALA A 60 -17.25 22.12 -20.78
C ALA A 60 -18.78 22.04 -20.74
N GLY A 61 -19.34 21.04 -20.09
CA GLY A 61 -20.76 20.94 -19.75
C GLY A 61 -20.96 20.73 -18.25
N LYS A 62 -21.39 21.78 -17.57
CA LYS A 62 -21.88 21.72 -16.19
C LYS A 62 -23.31 21.14 -16.19
N ASN A 63 -23.62 20.38 -15.13
CA ASN A 63 -24.94 19.93 -14.67
C ASN A 63 -25.46 18.59 -15.19
N GLY A 64 -25.47 17.57 -14.33
CA GLY A 64 -26.19 16.29 -14.55
C GLY A 64 -25.92 15.15 -13.55
N GLU A 65 -24.85 15.21 -12.79
CA GLU A 65 -24.32 14.01 -12.07
C GLU A 65 -25.10 13.61 -10.80
N GLY A 66 -25.99 14.42 -10.28
CA GLY A 66 -26.77 14.12 -9.06
C GLY A 66 -28.04 13.31 -9.29
N LYS A 67 -28.49 13.17 -10.53
CA LYS A 67 -29.79 12.55 -10.85
C LYS A 67 -29.65 11.07 -11.21
N GLU A 68 -28.59 10.69 -11.93
CA GLU A 68 -28.33 9.30 -12.34
C GLU A 68 -28.03 8.37 -11.15
N ILE A 69 -27.36 8.88 -10.10
CA ILE A 69 -27.05 8.08 -8.90
C ILE A 69 -28.32 7.80 -8.06
N ARG A 70 -29.30 8.70 -8.08
CA ARG A 70 -30.59 8.51 -7.40
C ARG A 70 -31.51 7.55 -8.15
N GLU A 71 -31.48 7.58 -9.46
CA GLU A 71 -32.25 6.66 -10.31
C GLU A 71 -31.70 5.24 -10.27
N ALA A 72 -30.37 5.06 -10.24
CA ALA A 72 -29.73 3.74 -10.08
C ALA A 72 -30.00 3.09 -8.71
N LYS A 73 -30.13 3.89 -7.64
CA LYS A 73 -30.56 3.37 -6.32
C LYS A 73 -32.02 2.95 -6.28
N ALA A 74 -32.90 3.70 -6.92
CA ALA A 74 -34.33 3.38 -6.98
C ALA A 74 -34.61 2.13 -7.82
N ASP A 75 -33.85 1.90 -8.89
CA ASP A 75 -33.95 0.67 -9.71
C ASP A 75 -33.42 -0.57 -9.01
N CYS A 76 -32.48 -0.43 -8.08
CA CYS A 76 -31.95 -1.54 -7.27
C CYS A 76 -32.92 -1.98 -6.17
N GLU A 77 -33.72 -1.06 -5.64
CA GLU A 77 -34.75 -1.35 -4.62
C GLU A 77 -36.02 -2.00 -5.20
N ALA A 78 -36.25 -1.83 -6.50
CA ALA A 78 -37.45 -2.33 -7.20
C ALA A 78 -37.32 -3.77 -7.74
N LYS A 79 -36.11 -4.33 -7.84
CA LYS A 79 -35.87 -5.69 -8.33
C LYS A 79 -35.39 -6.60 -7.18
N ALA A 80 -36.34 -7.06 -6.37
CA ALA A 80 -36.13 -8.00 -5.28
C ALA A 80 -35.96 -9.43 -5.81
N ASP A 81 -34.84 -9.76 -6.45
CA ASP A 81 -34.42 -11.13 -6.66
C ASP A 81 -33.25 -11.49 -5.74
N CYS A 82 -33.36 -12.64 -5.08
CA CYS A 82 -32.57 -13.06 -3.90
C CYS A 82 -31.05 -13.18 -4.13
N GLU A 83 -30.57 -13.24 -5.37
CA GLU A 83 -29.14 -13.30 -5.71
C GLU A 83 -28.45 -11.93 -5.70
N VAL A 84 -29.19 -10.86 -5.95
CA VAL A 84 -28.66 -9.48 -5.93
C VAL A 84 -28.50 -8.98 -4.50
N LYS A 85 -29.30 -9.46 -3.55
CA LYS A 85 -29.18 -9.10 -2.13
C LYS A 85 -27.90 -9.58 -1.47
N ALA A 86 -27.40 -10.76 -1.84
CA ALA A 86 -26.13 -11.29 -1.32
C ALA A 86 -24.89 -10.51 -1.78
N VAL A 87 -24.98 -9.80 -2.92
CA VAL A 87 -23.91 -8.94 -3.42
C VAL A 87 -23.96 -7.52 -2.81
N CYS A 88 -25.16 -7.08 -2.38
CA CYS A 88 -25.34 -5.79 -1.71
C CYS A 88 -25.05 -5.83 -0.21
N GLU A 89 -25.02 -7.00 0.43
CA GLU A 89 -24.72 -7.16 1.87
C GLU A 89 -23.22 -7.30 2.17
N ALA A 90 -22.37 -7.55 1.17
CA ALA A 90 -20.95 -7.32 1.30
C ALA A 90 -20.71 -5.81 1.15
N GLU A 91 -20.49 -5.11 2.25
CA GLU A 91 -19.97 -3.71 2.25
C GLU A 91 -18.58 -3.68 1.61
N VAL A 92 -18.51 -3.86 0.29
CA VAL A 92 -17.31 -3.60 -0.50
C VAL A 92 -17.16 -2.09 -0.52
N THR A 93 -16.29 -1.56 0.33
CA THR A 93 -16.00 -0.13 0.33
C THR A 93 -15.44 0.25 -1.04
N TRP A 94 -15.74 1.45 -1.51
CA TRP A 94 -15.23 1.97 -2.80
C TRP A 94 -13.70 1.88 -2.90
N GLU A 95 -13.00 1.93 -1.77
CA GLU A 95 -11.55 1.73 -1.67
C GLU A 95 -11.13 0.32 -2.07
N GLU A 96 -11.89 -0.70 -1.71
CA GLU A 96 -11.62 -2.10 -2.07
C GLU A 96 -11.94 -2.41 -3.52
N ALA A 97 -13.02 -1.87 -4.05
CA ALA A 97 -13.38 -2.01 -5.45
C ALA A 97 -12.36 -1.32 -6.38
N GLY A 98 -11.89 -0.13 -6.01
CA GLY A 98 -10.87 0.60 -6.76
C GLY A 98 -9.52 -0.13 -6.77
N ALA A 99 -9.08 -0.68 -5.64
CA ALA A 99 -7.84 -1.44 -5.56
C ALA A 99 -7.92 -2.76 -6.34
N ALA A 100 -9.05 -3.46 -6.31
CA ALA A 100 -9.25 -4.70 -7.04
C ALA A 100 -9.25 -4.49 -8.57
N GLU A 101 -9.92 -3.44 -9.05
CA GLU A 101 -9.93 -3.12 -10.49
C GLU A 101 -8.56 -2.64 -10.96
N ALA A 102 -7.86 -1.82 -10.18
CA ALA A 102 -6.47 -1.43 -10.44
C ALA A 102 -5.55 -2.65 -10.50
N ALA A 103 -5.70 -3.60 -9.57
CA ALA A 103 -4.92 -4.83 -9.57
C ALA A 103 -5.17 -5.66 -10.83
N LYS A 104 -6.43 -5.82 -11.23
CA LYS A 104 -6.80 -6.56 -12.44
C LYS A 104 -6.20 -5.93 -13.69
N GLN A 105 -6.30 -4.63 -13.84
CA GLN A 105 -5.75 -3.92 -14.98
C GLN A 105 -4.21 -3.98 -14.98
N ILE A 106 -3.56 -3.68 -13.86
CA ILE A 106 -2.10 -3.76 -13.75
C ILE A 106 -1.62 -5.18 -14.02
N GLY A 107 -2.33 -6.21 -13.52
CA GLY A 107 -2.02 -7.60 -13.83
C GLY A 107 -2.07 -7.91 -15.32
N GLN A 108 -3.10 -7.43 -16.03
CA GLN A 108 -3.25 -7.60 -17.48
C GLN A 108 -2.12 -6.90 -18.28
N GLU A 109 -1.79 -5.66 -17.90
CA GLU A 109 -0.81 -4.86 -18.64
C GLU A 109 0.64 -5.26 -18.34
N THR A 110 0.92 -5.73 -17.13
CA THR A 110 2.27 -6.12 -16.69
C THR A 110 2.58 -7.59 -16.86
N GLY A 111 1.55 -8.43 -17.03
CA GLY A 111 1.66 -9.89 -16.98
C GLY A 111 1.92 -10.43 -15.57
N PHE A 112 1.71 -9.62 -14.50
CA PHE A 112 1.81 -10.10 -13.13
C PHE A 112 0.58 -10.89 -12.74
N THR A 113 0.79 -12.04 -12.10
CA THR A 113 -0.28 -12.70 -11.34
C THR A 113 -0.36 -12.07 -9.97
N LEU A 114 -1.52 -11.57 -9.59
CA LEU A 114 -1.76 -10.86 -8.34
C LEU A 114 -2.78 -11.61 -7.51
N GLU A 115 -2.44 -11.88 -6.23
CA GLU A 115 -3.31 -12.53 -5.24
C GLU A 115 -3.39 -11.62 -4.01
N ARG A 116 -4.60 -11.39 -3.48
CA ARG A 116 -4.78 -10.49 -2.32
C ARG A 116 -4.06 -11.00 -1.07
N ILE A 117 -3.40 -10.07 -0.37
CA ILE A 117 -2.90 -10.30 0.98
C ILE A 117 -4.09 -10.11 1.94
N PRO A 118 -4.47 -11.13 2.75
CA PRO A 118 -5.72 -11.10 3.52
C PRO A 118 -5.82 -9.96 4.54
N TRP A 119 -4.69 -9.48 5.07
CA TRP A 119 -4.63 -8.47 6.13
C TRP A 119 -4.33 -7.05 5.63
N VAL A 120 -4.19 -6.84 4.33
CA VAL A 120 -3.92 -5.51 3.75
C VAL A 120 -4.83 -5.28 2.56
N LYS A 121 -5.65 -4.23 2.62
CA LYS A 121 -6.65 -3.94 1.57
C LYS A 121 -6.01 -3.71 0.20
N GLU A 122 -4.92 -2.95 0.15
CA GLU A 122 -4.19 -2.58 -1.06
C GLU A 122 -2.99 -3.50 -1.35
N GLY A 123 -2.81 -4.56 -0.55
CA GLY A 123 -1.68 -5.48 -0.62
C GLY A 123 -1.96 -6.71 -1.48
N TYR A 124 -0.98 -7.08 -2.31
CA TYR A 124 -1.05 -8.25 -3.17
C TYR A 124 0.27 -9.03 -3.14
N TYR A 125 0.19 -10.34 -3.05
CA TYR A 125 1.25 -11.22 -3.50
C TYR A 125 1.38 -11.07 -5.01
N TYR A 126 2.59 -11.15 -5.53
CA TYR A 126 2.78 -11.14 -6.97
C TYR A 126 3.76 -12.22 -7.43
N SER A 127 3.52 -12.74 -8.62
CA SER A 127 4.50 -13.48 -9.38
C SER A 127 4.67 -12.80 -10.73
N GLY A 128 5.90 -12.79 -11.22
CA GLY A 128 6.27 -12.10 -12.45
C GLY A 128 7.69 -11.53 -12.36
N SER A 129 8.18 -11.02 -13.48
CA SER A 129 9.57 -10.57 -13.57
C SER A 129 9.72 -9.05 -13.46
N ARG A 130 10.70 -8.61 -12.65
CA ARG A 130 11.21 -7.23 -12.62
C ARG A 130 10.17 -6.13 -12.32
N PRO A 131 9.34 -6.23 -11.27
CA PRO A 131 8.34 -5.21 -10.95
C PRO A 131 8.95 -3.83 -10.70
N GLY A 132 10.19 -3.77 -10.18
CA GLY A 132 10.91 -2.51 -9.95
C GLY A 132 11.42 -1.80 -11.23
N LYS A 133 11.30 -2.42 -12.40
CA LYS A 133 11.68 -1.81 -13.70
C LYS A 133 10.48 -1.41 -14.54
N HIS A 134 9.28 -1.65 -14.05
CA HIS A 134 8.06 -1.32 -14.79
C HIS A 134 7.75 0.19 -14.68
N PRO A 135 7.27 0.85 -15.74
CA PRO A 135 6.90 2.28 -15.71
C PRO A 135 5.93 2.64 -14.57
N TYR A 136 5.02 1.75 -14.21
CA TYR A 136 4.09 1.96 -13.09
C TYR A 136 4.76 2.02 -11.73
N HIS A 137 5.88 1.32 -11.55
CA HIS A 137 6.70 1.47 -10.35
C HIS A 137 7.32 2.87 -10.29
N GLU A 138 7.90 3.34 -11.40
CA GLU A 138 8.47 4.69 -11.48
C GLU A 138 7.41 5.78 -11.32
N ALA A 139 6.21 5.56 -11.85
CA ALA A 139 5.06 6.43 -11.63
C ALA A 139 4.51 6.39 -10.20
N GLY A 140 5.00 5.49 -9.34
CA GLY A 140 4.57 5.35 -7.94
C GLY A 140 3.16 4.78 -7.78
N LEU A 141 2.65 4.00 -8.74
CA LEU A 141 1.34 3.36 -8.63
C LEU A 141 1.33 2.21 -7.63
N TYR A 142 2.48 1.62 -7.36
CA TYR A 142 2.67 0.62 -6.30
C TYR A 142 4.04 0.73 -5.66
N TYR A 143 4.15 0.19 -4.46
CA TYR A 143 5.38 0.00 -3.72
C TYR A 143 5.65 -1.51 -3.57
N ILE A 144 6.87 -1.97 -3.87
CA ILE A 144 7.28 -3.35 -3.63
C ILE A 144 7.60 -3.48 -2.15
N GLN A 145 6.81 -4.25 -1.43
CA GLN A 145 6.92 -4.38 0.01
C GLN A 145 6.67 -5.82 0.43
N GLU A 146 7.44 -6.27 1.40
CA GLU A 146 7.27 -7.59 1.97
C GLU A 146 5.93 -7.65 2.72
N PRO A 147 5.13 -8.71 2.55
CA PRO A 147 3.78 -8.81 3.12
C PRO A 147 3.72 -8.63 4.64
N SER A 148 4.67 -9.19 5.39
CA SER A 148 4.71 -9.04 6.85
C SER A 148 4.99 -7.60 7.29
N ALA A 149 5.80 -6.85 6.53
CA ALA A 149 6.08 -5.46 6.80
C ALA A 149 4.87 -4.53 6.59
N MET A 150 3.89 -4.96 5.78
CA MET A 150 2.62 -4.22 5.60
C MET A 150 1.74 -4.31 6.85
N ALA A 151 1.75 -5.43 7.57
CA ALA A 151 0.93 -5.65 8.77
C ALA A 151 1.18 -4.60 9.87
N VAL A 152 2.39 -4.06 9.96
CA VAL A 152 2.75 -3.04 10.96
C VAL A 152 1.84 -1.81 10.86
N VAL A 153 1.56 -1.34 9.65
CA VAL A 153 0.74 -0.14 9.42
C VAL A 153 -0.75 -0.45 9.60
N GLU A 154 -1.18 -1.66 9.26
CA GLU A 154 -2.54 -2.11 9.53
C GLU A 154 -2.83 -2.17 11.04
N LEU A 155 -1.86 -2.64 11.84
CA LEU A 155 -1.97 -2.66 13.30
C LEU A 155 -1.88 -1.26 13.92
N LEU A 156 -1.09 -0.36 13.33
CA LEU A 156 -1.00 1.04 13.76
C LEU A 156 -2.30 1.79 13.48
N ASP A 157 -2.96 1.47 12.36
CA ASP A 157 -4.21 2.05 11.87
C ASP A 157 -4.25 3.60 11.89
N PRO A 158 -3.28 4.28 11.26
CA PRO A 158 -3.18 5.72 11.32
C PRO A 158 -4.35 6.38 10.59
N ARG A 159 -4.90 7.45 11.18
CA ARG A 159 -6.08 8.17 10.70
C ARG A 159 -5.74 9.52 10.08
N PRO A 160 -6.56 10.03 9.15
CA PRO A 160 -6.44 11.39 8.66
C PRO A 160 -6.44 12.42 9.80
N GLY A 161 -5.49 13.37 9.75
CA GLY A 161 -5.37 14.42 10.74
C GLY A 161 -4.43 14.12 11.91
N GLU A 162 -4.00 12.89 12.09
CA GLU A 162 -3.05 12.50 13.14
C GLU A 162 -1.64 13.01 12.89
N ARG A 163 -0.83 12.98 13.96
CA ARG A 163 0.60 13.23 13.92
C ARG A 163 1.32 11.92 14.18
N VAL A 164 2.09 11.45 13.20
CA VAL A 164 2.74 10.14 13.23
C VAL A 164 4.25 10.29 13.05
N LEU A 165 5.01 9.55 13.84
CA LEU A 165 6.46 9.44 13.74
C LEU A 165 6.85 8.04 13.23
N ASP A 166 7.57 7.98 12.10
CA ASP A 166 8.33 6.81 11.67
C ASP A 166 9.82 7.08 11.89
N LEU A 167 10.33 6.59 13.02
CA LEU A 167 11.68 6.92 13.50
C LEU A 167 12.80 6.27 12.67
N CYS A 168 12.53 5.13 12.02
CA CYS A 168 13.46 4.35 11.21
C CYS A 168 12.86 4.04 9.84
N ALA A 169 12.59 5.08 9.07
CA ALA A 169 11.66 5.07 7.96
C ALA A 169 12.20 4.46 6.66
N ALA A 170 13.52 4.58 6.40
CA ALA A 170 14.07 4.15 5.12
C ALA A 170 13.93 2.63 4.87
N PRO A 171 13.63 2.25 3.63
CA PRO A 171 13.54 3.06 2.40
C PRO A 171 12.18 3.74 2.13
N GLY A 172 11.18 3.69 3.07
CA GLY A 172 9.93 4.41 2.95
C GLY A 172 8.67 3.55 2.74
N GLY A 173 8.79 2.23 2.84
CA GLY A 173 7.64 1.33 2.66
C GLY A 173 6.55 1.52 3.70
N LYS A 174 6.92 1.65 5.00
CA LYS A 174 5.97 1.93 6.07
C LYS A 174 5.48 3.37 6.02
N SER A 175 6.38 4.35 5.87
CA SER A 175 6.02 5.78 5.77
C SER A 175 5.04 6.06 4.62
N SER A 176 5.27 5.51 3.43
CA SER A 176 4.34 5.69 2.30
C SER A 176 2.99 4.99 2.53
N HIS A 177 2.98 3.89 3.29
CA HIS A 177 1.75 3.23 3.69
C HIS A 177 0.97 4.05 4.72
N ILE A 178 1.65 4.56 5.76
CA ILE A 178 1.08 5.51 6.74
C ILE A 178 0.46 6.71 6.02
N ALA A 179 1.21 7.35 5.12
CA ALA A 179 0.72 8.49 4.35
C ALA A 179 -0.54 8.17 3.52
N SER A 180 -0.60 6.96 2.93
CA SER A 180 -1.78 6.49 2.20
C SER A 180 -3.00 6.37 3.13
N ARG A 181 -2.83 5.80 4.33
CA ARG A 181 -3.91 5.68 5.33
C ARG A 181 -4.36 7.03 5.87
N MET A 182 -3.42 7.97 6.03
CA MET A 182 -3.71 9.35 6.43
C MET A 182 -4.38 10.19 5.32
N LYS A 183 -4.51 9.67 4.09
CA LYS A 183 -5.18 10.35 2.95
C LYS A 183 -4.66 11.77 2.69
N GLY A 184 -3.36 12.00 2.91
CA GLY A 184 -2.71 13.30 2.71
C GLY A 184 -3.06 14.37 3.75
N SER A 185 -3.69 14.00 4.87
CA SER A 185 -4.07 14.90 5.98
C SER A 185 -3.29 14.55 7.25
N GLY A 186 -3.02 15.56 8.10
CA GLY A 186 -2.21 15.38 9.29
C GLY A 186 -0.73 15.64 9.04
N PHE A 187 0.13 15.12 9.91
CA PHE A 187 1.58 15.32 9.84
C PHE A 187 2.33 14.01 10.06
N LEU A 188 3.17 13.64 9.09
CA LEU A 188 4.06 12.48 9.18
C LEU A 188 5.51 12.95 9.23
N LEU A 189 6.23 12.61 10.31
CA LEU A 189 7.68 12.75 10.36
C LEU A 189 8.32 11.40 10.06
N SER A 190 9.07 11.33 8.96
CA SER A 190 9.79 10.12 8.52
C SER A 190 11.28 10.35 8.69
N ASN A 191 11.88 9.73 9.71
CA ASN A 191 13.28 9.91 10.05
C ASN A 191 14.14 8.73 9.61
N GLU A 192 15.37 9.02 9.24
CA GLU A 192 16.41 8.02 9.00
C GLU A 192 17.78 8.59 9.38
N ILE A 193 18.48 7.92 10.29
CA ILE A 193 19.77 8.38 10.80
C ILE A 193 20.89 8.34 9.76
N HIS A 194 20.83 7.43 8.78
CA HIS A 194 21.85 7.29 7.74
C HIS A 194 21.57 8.19 6.53
N PRO A 195 22.44 9.18 6.21
CA PRO A 195 22.17 10.16 5.15
C PRO A 195 21.90 9.56 3.78
N ALA A 196 22.62 8.49 3.41
CA ALA A 196 22.41 7.81 2.13
C ALA A 196 21.02 7.17 2.04
N ARG A 197 20.53 6.58 3.14
CA ARG A 197 19.21 5.98 3.21
C ARG A 197 18.11 7.03 3.32
N ALA A 198 18.35 8.16 3.99
CA ALA A 198 17.42 9.28 4.06
C ALA A 198 17.15 9.88 2.67
N ARG A 199 18.16 9.93 1.78
CA ARG A 199 17.98 10.33 0.37
C ARG A 199 17.06 9.36 -0.39
N ILE A 200 17.24 8.05 -0.20
CA ILE A 200 16.37 7.04 -0.82
C ILE A 200 14.94 7.17 -0.28
N LEU A 201 14.78 7.41 1.02
CA LEU A 201 13.49 7.68 1.65
C LEU A 201 12.81 8.88 0.99
N SER A 202 13.50 10.02 0.87
CA SER A 202 12.98 11.23 0.25
C SER A 202 12.51 10.98 -1.19
N GLN A 203 13.33 10.31 -2.01
CA GLN A 203 12.99 9.95 -3.38
C GLN A 203 11.75 9.04 -3.45
N ASN A 204 11.63 8.08 -2.55
CA ASN A 204 10.45 7.21 -2.51
C ASN A 204 9.19 7.95 -2.05
N MET A 205 9.29 8.85 -1.08
CA MET A 205 8.15 9.66 -0.64
C MET A 205 7.65 10.58 -1.76
N GLU A 206 8.57 11.20 -2.50
CA GLU A 206 8.27 12.01 -3.68
C GLU A 206 7.62 11.17 -4.79
N ARG A 207 8.24 10.04 -5.16
CA ARG A 207 7.72 9.10 -6.17
C ARG A 207 6.31 8.62 -5.83
N MET A 208 6.04 8.34 -4.56
CA MET A 208 4.71 7.93 -4.08
C MET A 208 3.71 9.10 -4.00
N GLY A 209 4.16 10.35 -4.17
CA GLY A 209 3.29 11.54 -4.17
C GLY A 209 2.80 11.94 -2.78
N VAL A 210 3.57 11.62 -1.74
CA VAL A 210 3.24 11.99 -0.35
C VAL A 210 3.42 13.49 -0.15
N ARG A 211 2.40 14.17 0.40
CA ARG A 211 2.38 15.63 0.57
C ARG A 211 2.40 16.09 2.02
N ASN A 212 1.98 15.24 2.94
CA ASN A 212 1.83 15.55 4.37
C ASN A 212 2.98 14.98 5.22
N ALA A 213 4.15 14.76 4.61
CA ALA A 213 5.31 14.23 5.31
C ALA A 213 6.52 15.14 5.22
N VAL A 214 7.33 15.10 6.29
CA VAL A 214 8.68 15.68 6.36
C VAL A 214 9.68 14.53 6.50
N VAL A 215 10.73 14.54 5.71
CA VAL A 215 11.85 13.60 5.84
C VAL A 215 12.96 14.29 6.63
N SER A 216 13.39 13.68 7.73
CA SER A 216 14.52 14.14 8.54
C SER A 216 15.66 13.15 8.54
N ASN A 217 16.88 13.67 8.78
CA ASN A 217 18.08 12.87 8.93
C ASN A 217 18.76 13.25 10.26
N GLU A 218 18.17 12.74 11.35
CA GLU A 218 18.55 13.07 12.72
C GLU A 218 18.63 11.81 13.59
N ASP A 219 19.35 11.90 14.69
CA ASP A 219 19.28 10.90 15.74
C ASP A 219 18.03 11.08 16.62
N ALA A 220 17.61 10.01 17.30
CA ALA A 220 16.40 10.00 18.11
C ALA A 220 16.42 11.02 19.26
N GLN A 221 17.60 11.31 19.83
CA GLN A 221 17.75 12.23 20.94
C GLN A 221 17.54 13.68 20.50
N SER A 222 18.09 14.07 19.35
CA SER A 222 17.86 15.37 18.73
C SER A 222 16.38 15.60 18.42
N LEU A 223 15.71 14.56 17.89
CA LEU A 223 14.27 14.63 17.62
C LEU A 223 13.44 14.77 18.91
N ALA A 224 13.77 14.04 19.96
CA ALA A 224 13.09 14.12 21.24
C ALA A 224 13.17 15.53 21.86
N GLY A 225 14.32 16.21 21.70
CA GLY A 225 14.51 17.58 22.15
C GLY A 225 13.71 18.62 21.34
N THR A 226 13.37 18.29 20.09
CA THR A 226 12.65 19.20 19.17
C THR A 226 11.14 19.00 19.23
N PHE A 227 10.69 17.75 19.40
CA PHE A 227 9.29 17.34 19.33
C PHE A 227 8.78 16.81 20.67
N ASP A 228 8.93 17.60 21.74
CA ASP A 228 8.44 17.22 23.07
C ASP A 228 6.91 17.10 23.08
N HIS A 229 6.39 15.93 23.44
CA HIS A 229 4.96 15.61 23.47
C HIS A 229 4.18 15.94 22.17
N PHE A 230 4.84 15.86 21.01
CA PHE A 230 4.22 16.25 19.74
C PHE A 230 3.48 15.08 19.04
N PHE A 231 3.95 13.85 19.18
CA PHE A 231 3.38 12.63 18.59
C PHE A 231 2.59 11.81 19.60
#